data_c0f052f74c2f411ecf86a1e28de11c8b
#
_entry.id   c0f052f74c2f411ecf86a1e28de11c8b
#
_cell.length_a   1.000
_cell.length_b   1.000
_cell.length_c   1.000
_cell.angle_alpha   90.00
_cell.angle_beta   90.00
_cell.angle_gamma   90.00
#
_symmetry.space_group_name_H-M   'P 1'
#
loop_
_entity.id
_entity.type
_entity.pdbx_description
1 polymer ?
#
loop_
_entity_poly.entity_id
_entity_poly.type
_entity_poly.pdbx_seq_one_letter_code
_entity_poly.pdbx_strand_id
1 'polypeptide(L)'
;MFSLRTYGRWAVPLAAGLLALGALPTATATAAPSAPVRDDFDGDGYQDLAVGAPDATVGGQSAAGYVVVLYGGPHGLTKDRRTVIRRATTGVPGSPAKNEKFGIQLSKGDLDGDGRADLVVGHVSATRSAVVVWGAKGGLSGGTAIPASTTQAGDFDGDGELDLALFQGGRAQGDDPLGTTATVWTGPLTRTGKPAGTKALDPEGLRYVDVWDGATGDVNADGRDELALKVYCGDGSYCTRFCVGSPTGLAPAPGGTFPGGGGGLAFGDFDGDGHDDLAVGNAPDSSVTVAVGSPSGLAPSATWQRYTQDTPGVPGAYEDVDFFGASVAAGDINGDGRADLAVGAPGEELGYDDGAGIVDVLYGTGTGLTGTGAQAFTQNTAGVPGAAEPGDGFGGAVRLLDLNGNGYADLAASAARENSRAGAVWSLRGRPTGVVTDAAFVFGGKSVGAPYAKAAFGSELN
;
A
#
# COMPACT_ATOMS: atom_id res chain seq x y z
N MET A 1 -90.50 47.46 -13.95
CA MET A 1 -89.46 48.44 -13.62
C MET A 1 -88.15 47.74 -13.33
N PHE A 2 -87.45 47.31 -14.35
CA PHE A 2 -86.10 46.88 -14.21
C PHE A 2 -85.33 47.15 -15.53
N SER A 3 -84.32 47.99 -15.45
CA SER A 3 -83.47 48.45 -16.54
C SER A 3 -82.36 47.40 -16.82
N LEU A 4 -82.31 46.95 -18.07
CA LEU A 4 -81.21 46.14 -18.59
C LEU A 4 -80.10 47.07 -19.08
N ARG A 5 -78.87 46.93 -18.48
CA ARG A 5 -77.67 47.53 -19.02
C ARG A 5 -76.89 46.49 -19.84
N THR A 6 -76.71 46.81 -21.10
CA THR A 6 -75.89 46.11 -22.08
C THR A 6 -74.41 46.36 -21.81
N TYR A 7 -73.56 45.28 -21.72
CA TYR A 7 -72.12 45.36 -21.71
C TYR A 7 -71.59 45.14 -23.12
N GLY A 8 -70.84 46.10 -23.61
CA GLY A 8 -70.14 46.04 -24.89
C GLY A 8 -68.96 45.08 -24.82
N ARG A 9 -68.81 44.29 -25.87
CA ARG A 9 -67.61 43.39 -26.09
C ARG A 9 -66.52 44.24 -26.72
N TRP A 10 -65.36 44.25 -26.07
CA TRP A 10 -64.10 44.69 -26.64
C TRP A 10 -63.38 43.50 -27.23
N ALA A 11 -63.04 43.50 -28.52
CA ALA A 11 -62.18 42.51 -29.19
C ALA A 11 -60.72 42.92 -29.02
N VAL A 12 -59.91 42.01 -28.51
CA VAL A 12 -58.46 42.16 -28.42
C VAL A 12 -57.82 41.37 -29.57
N PRO A 13 -56.94 41.95 -30.40
CA PRO A 13 -56.29 41.21 -31.45
C PRO A 13 -55.18 40.33 -30.84
N LEU A 14 -55.15 39.02 -31.12
CA LEU A 14 -54.05 38.12 -30.88
C LEU A 14 -52.87 38.43 -31.84
N ALA A 15 -51.79 38.95 -31.34
CA ALA A 15 -50.55 38.98 -32.06
C ALA A 15 -49.83 37.59 -31.88
N ALA A 16 -49.72 36.83 -32.97
CA ALA A 16 -48.94 35.59 -33.01
C ALA A 16 -47.48 35.93 -33.07
N GLY A 17 -46.80 35.82 -31.94
CA GLY A 17 -45.31 35.85 -31.88
C GLY A 17 -44.73 34.48 -32.23
N LEU A 18 -43.99 34.37 -33.33
CA LEU A 18 -43.14 33.22 -33.63
C LEU A 18 -41.95 33.19 -32.63
N LEU A 19 -41.98 32.27 -31.70
CA LEU A 19 -40.78 31.91 -30.91
C LEU A 19 -39.87 31.05 -31.79
N ALA A 20 -38.77 31.61 -32.28
CA ALA A 20 -37.67 30.85 -32.83
C ALA A 20 -36.96 30.13 -31.69
N LEU A 21 -37.13 28.81 -31.56
CA LEU A 21 -36.29 27.97 -30.69
C LEU A 21 -34.89 27.92 -31.32
N GLY A 22 -33.98 28.74 -30.81
CA GLY A 22 -32.58 28.60 -31.07
C GLY A 22 -32.10 27.31 -30.38
N ALA A 23 -31.66 26.35 -31.16
CA ALA A 23 -30.94 25.17 -30.64
C ALA A 23 -29.63 25.64 -29.97
N LEU A 24 -29.55 25.56 -28.64
CA LEU A 24 -28.30 25.72 -27.93
C LEU A 24 -27.37 24.58 -28.35
N PRO A 25 -26.08 24.85 -28.68
CA PRO A 25 -25.13 23.79 -28.93
C PRO A 25 -24.97 22.98 -27.63
N THR A 26 -25.31 21.70 -27.67
CA THR A 26 -24.91 20.76 -26.62
C THR A 26 -23.39 20.69 -26.61
N ALA A 27 -22.76 21.38 -25.65
CA ALA A 27 -21.35 21.12 -25.35
C ALA A 27 -21.28 19.66 -24.94
N THR A 28 -20.65 18.84 -25.77
CA THR A 28 -20.17 17.52 -25.36
C THR A 28 -19.14 17.79 -24.27
N ALA A 29 -19.50 17.52 -23.01
CA ALA A 29 -18.52 17.45 -21.94
C ALA A 29 -17.51 16.36 -22.35
N THR A 30 -16.31 16.75 -22.73
CA THR A 30 -15.17 15.85 -22.74
C THR A 30 -15.01 15.41 -21.30
N ALA A 31 -15.18 14.11 -21.04
CA ALA A 31 -14.83 13.53 -19.73
C ALA A 31 -13.40 13.99 -19.42
N ALA A 32 -13.20 14.54 -18.22
CA ALA A 32 -11.86 14.77 -17.72
C ALA A 32 -11.08 13.45 -17.82
N PRO A 33 -9.79 13.47 -18.16
CA PRO A 33 -8.98 12.27 -18.09
C PRO A 33 -9.17 11.68 -16.68
N SER A 34 -9.49 10.40 -16.59
CA SER A 34 -9.47 9.70 -15.30
C SER A 34 -8.08 9.83 -14.71
N ALA A 35 -7.99 10.16 -13.42
CA ALA A 35 -6.69 10.13 -12.73
C ALA A 35 -6.01 8.78 -12.99
N PRO A 36 -4.67 8.75 -13.17
CA PRO A 36 -3.95 7.49 -13.31
C PRO A 36 -4.29 6.56 -12.16
N VAL A 37 -4.54 5.29 -12.46
CA VAL A 37 -4.77 4.27 -11.43
C VAL A 37 -3.43 4.06 -10.72
N ARG A 38 -3.38 4.33 -9.41
CA ARG A 38 -2.20 4.00 -8.61
C ARG A 38 -1.96 2.49 -8.70
N ASP A 39 -0.69 2.07 -8.71
CA ASP A 39 -0.29 0.65 -8.73
C ASP A 39 -0.57 -0.11 -10.05
N ASP A 40 -0.77 0.61 -11.15
CA ASP A 40 -0.96 0.06 -12.49
C ASP A 40 0.38 0.11 -13.26
N PHE A 41 1.12 -1.01 -13.25
CA PHE A 41 2.44 -1.09 -13.87
C PHE A 41 2.39 -1.27 -15.39
N ASP A 42 1.27 -1.77 -15.95
CA ASP A 42 1.15 -2.02 -17.39
C ASP A 42 0.24 -1.01 -18.13
N GLY A 43 -0.43 -0.13 -17.39
CA GLY A 43 -1.26 0.95 -17.92
C GLY A 43 -2.59 0.46 -18.47
N ASP A 44 -3.14 -0.64 -17.94
CA ASP A 44 -4.42 -1.20 -18.40
C ASP A 44 -5.64 -0.76 -17.57
N GLY A 45 -5.41 0.02 -16.50
CA GLY A 45 -6.44 0.60 -15.65
C GLY A 45 -6.86 -0.26 -14.47
N TYR A 46 -6.16 -1.36 -14.18
CA TYR A 46 -6.34 -2.19 -13.00
C TYR A 46 -5.12 -2.09 -12.08
N GLN A 47 -5.34 -2.19 -10.77
CA GLN A 47 -4.21 -2.27 -9.85
C GLN A 47 -3.53 -3.64 -9.93
N ASP A 48 -2.23 -3.65 -9.76
CA ASP A 48 -1.36 -4.81 -9.89
C ASP A 48 -0.75 -5.16 -8.52
N LEU A 49 -0.30 -6.40 -8.35
CA LEU A 49 0.32 -6.86 -7.12
C LEU A 49 1.77 -7.27 -7.36
N ALA A 50 2.71 -6.61 -6.69
CA ALA A 50 4.12 -7.00 -6.63
C ALA A 50 4.38 -7.89 -5.41
N VAL A 51 5.12 -8.99 -5.60
CA VAL A 51 5.40 -10.01 -4.57
C VAL A 51 6.88 -10.31 -4.52
N GLY A 52 7.50 -10.05 -3.37
CA GLY A 52 8.90 -10.36 -3.10
C GLY A 52 9.13 -11.82 -2.71
N ALA A 53 10.26 -12.38 -3.15
CA ALA A 53 10.73 -13.71 -2.81
C ALA A 53 12.26 -13.67 -2.52
N PRO A 54 12.67 -13.00 -1.42
CA PRO A 54 14.06 -12.62 -1.18
C PRO A 54 15.00 -13.80 -0.89
N ASP A 55 14.48 -14.92 -0.38
CA ASP A 55 15.29 -16.08 -0.03
C ASP A 55 15.51 -17.06 -1.21
N ALA A 56 14.93 -16.75 -2.36
CA ALA A 56 15.00 -17.62 -3.54
C ALA A 56 16.43 -17.81 -4.05
N THR A 57 16.73 -19.04 -4.48
CA THR A 57 17.97 -19.35 -5.20
C THR A 57 17.81 -18.98 -6.67
N VAL A 58 18.59 -18.03 -7.17
CA VAL A 58 18.59 -17.58 -8.57
C VAL A 58 19.97 -17.73 -9.18
N GLY A 59 20.07 -18.37 -10.36
CA GLY A 59 21.34 -18.59 -11.04
C GLY A 59 22.37 -19.37 -10.22
N GLY A 60 21.92 -20.24 -9.30
CA GLY A 60 22.79 -21.00 -8.39
C GLY A 60 23.24 -20.22 -7.15
N GLN A 61 22.83 -18.94 -7.01
CA GLN A 61 23.13 -18.12 -5.83
C GLN A 61 21.99 -18.23 -4.82
N SER A 62 22.29 -18.72 -3.61
CA SER A 62 21.30 -18.84 -2.52
C SER A 62 20.90 -17.48 -1.99
N ALA A 63 19.60 -17.30 -1.67
CA ALA A 63 19.03 -16.06 -1.18
C ALA A 63 19.41 -14.84 -2.07
N ALA A 64 19.43 -15.03 -3.38
CA ALA A 64 19.65 -13.96 -4.34
C ALA A 64 18.36 -13.16 -4.58
N GLY A 65 17.20 -13.81 -4.49
CA GLY A 65 15.89 -13.18 -4.54
C GLY A 65 15.37 -12.84 -5.93
N TYR A 66 14.07 -12.62 -5.99
CA TYR A 66 13.35 -12.12 -7.17
C TYR A 66 12.03 -11.45 -6.74
N VAL A 67 11.40 -10.76 -7.67
CA VAL A 67 10.05 -10.22 -7.54
C VAL A 67 9.16 -10.80 -8.64
N VAL A 68 7.90 -11.07 -8.33
CA VAL A 68 6.85 -11.34 -9.30
C VAL A 68 5.82 -10.23 -9.24
N VAL A 69 5.46 -9.68 -10.38
CA VAL A 69 4.27 -8.83 -10.51
C VAL A 69 3.19 -9.63 -11.19
N LEU A 70 2.02 -9.69 -10.58
CA LEU A 70 0.79 -10.20 -11.18
C LEU A 70 -0.07 -9.00 -11.55
N TYR A 71 -0.47 -8.95 -12.83
CA TYR A 71 -1.29 -7.85 -13.35
C TYR A 71 -2.76 -8.11 -13.10
N GLY A 72 -3.44 -7.08 -12.57
CA GLY A 72 -4.87 -7.04 -12.38
C GLY A 72 -5.65 -7.18 -13.68
N GLY A 73 -6.95 -7.21 -13.61
CA GLY A 73 -7.81 -7.29 -14.79
C GLY A 73 -9.25 -7.61 -14.42
N PRO A 74 -10.22 -7.61 -15.37
CA PRO A 74 -11.66 -7.67 -15.06
C PRO A 74 -12.10 -8.89 -14.25
N HIS A 75 -11.23 -9.89 -14.13
CA HIS A 75 -11.45 -11.07 -13.29
C HIS A 75 -10.46 -11.16 -12.11
N GLY A 76 -9.73 -10.09 -11.81
CA GLY A 76 -8.66 -10.00 -10.83
C GLY A 76 -7.37 -10.69 -11.29
N LEU A 77 -6.56 -11.12 -10.32
CA LEU A 77 -5.28 -11.74 -10.60
C LEU A 77 -5.41 -13.09 -11.29
N THR A 78 -4.48 -13.37 -12.21
CA THR A 78 -4.29 -14.69 -12.81
C THR A 78 -2.79 -15.01 -12.87
N LYS A 79 -2.45 -16.30 -12.79
CA LYS A 79 -1.04 -16.74 -12.91
C LYS A 79 -0.44 -16.51 -14.30
N ASP A 80 -1.26 -16.25 -15.32
CA ASP A 80 -0.80 -16.13 -16.70
C ASP A 80 -0.40 -14.69 -17.07
N ARG A 81 -0.97 -13.68 -16.38
CA ARG A 81 -0.60 -12.28 -16.53
C ARG A 81 0.42 -11.90 -15.44
N ARG A 82 1.69 -12.09 -15.73
CA ARG A 82 2.76 -11.84 -14.76
C ARG A 82 4.09 -11.49 -15.39
N THR A 83 4.93 -10.82 -14.64
CA THR A 83 6.37 -10.64 -14.93
C THR A 83 7.21 -11.14 -13.76
N VAL A 84 8.25 -11.92 -14.03
CA VAL A 84 9.25 -12.35 -13.04
C VAL A 84 10.51 -11.54 -13.23
N ILE A 85 10.89 -10.76 -12.21
CA ILE A 85 12.01 -9.83 -12.23
C ILE A 85 13.10 -10.33 -11.29
N ARG A 86 14.31 -10.45 -11.81
CA ARG A 86 15.51 -10.87 -11.08
C ARG A 86 16.72 -10.16 -11.66
N ARG A 87 17.82 -10.14 -10.93
CA ARG A 87 19.07 -9.54 -11.43
C ARG A 87 19.58 -10.13 -12.77
N ALA A 88 19.09 -11.31 -13.17
CA ALA A 88 19.39 -11.90 -14.46
C ALA A 88 18.39 -11.54 -15.57
N THR A 89 17.34 -10.75 -15.27
CA THR A 89 16.37 -10.27 -16.26
C THR A 89 17.04 -9.25 -17.18
N THR A 90 16.83 -9.39 -18.49
CA THR A 90 17.40 -8.48 -19.49
C THR A 90 17.02 -7.02 -19.18
N GLY A 91 18.00 -6.14 -19.14
CA GLY A 91 17.82 -4.72 -18.82
C GLY A 91 17.81 -4.38 -17.33
N VAL A 92 17.75 -5.37 -16.42
CA VAL A 92 17.89 -5.15 -14.99
C VAL A 92 19.38 -5.10 -14.62
N PRO A 93 19.88 -4.04 -13.96
CA PRO A 93 21.29 -3.90 -13.63
C PRO A 93 21.78 -4.96 -12.63
N GLY A 94 23.01 -5.39 -12.76
CA GLY A 94 23.70 -6.32 -11.85
C GLY A 94 23.55 -7.79 -12.24
N SER A 95 23.91 -8.67 -11.32
CA SER A 95 23.81 -10.12 -11.46
C SER A 95 23.42 -10.74 -10.13
N PRO A 96 22.72 -11.89 -10.10
CA PRO A 96 22.33 -12.54 -8.85
C PRO A 96 23.55 -12.80 -7.97
N ALA A 97 23.48 -12.41 -6.70
CA ALA A 97 24.55 -12.61 -5.71
C ALA A 97 24.01 -13.33 -4.47
N LYS A 98 24.86 -14.13 -3.83
CA LYS A 98 24.49 -14.85 -2.60
C LYS A 98 24.12 -13.87 -1.49
N ASN A 99 22.98 -14.13 -0.83
CA ASN A 99 22.41 -13.31 0.24
C ASN A 99 22.09 -11.86 -0.17
N GLU A 100 21.89 -11.60 -1.44
CA GLU A 100 21.49 -10.28 -1.94
C GLU A 100 20.06 -9.92 -1.55
N LYS A 101 19.16 -10.92 -1.47
CA LYS A 101 17.75 -10.76 -1.07
C LYS A 101 17.01 -9.72 -1.91
N PHE A 102 17.18 -9.74 -3.22
CA PHE A 102 16.46 -8.85 -4.14
C PHE A 102 14.95 -9.05 -4.00
N GLY A 103 14.20 -7.95 -3.72
CA GLY A 103 12.78 -7.99 -3.40
C GLY A 103 12.44 -8.13 -1.91
N ILE A 104 13.39 -7.80 -1.02
CA ILE A 104 13.13 -7.76 0.42
C ILE A 104 12.37 -6.51 0.85
N GLN A 105 12.42 -5.47 0.06
CA GLN A 105 11.67 -4.22 0.23
C GLN A 105 11.22 -3.75 -1.15
N LEU A 106 9.98 -3.27 -1.23
CA LEU A 106 9.36 -2.77 -2.45
C LEU A 106 8.76 -1.39 -2.18
N SER A 107 8.88 -0.48 -3.14
CA SER A 107 8.08 0.74 -3.21
C SER A 107 7.67 1.00 -4.65
N LYS A 108 6.63 1.79 -4.86
CA LYS A 108 6.01 1.96 -6.17
C LYS A 108 5.48 3.37 -6.37
N GLY A 109 5.31 3.74 -7.62
CA GLY A 109 4.69 4.99 -8.05
C GLY A 109 5.11 5.35 -9.47
N ASP A 110 4.39 6.25 -10.10
CA ASP A 110 4.76 6.81 -11.40
C ASP A 110 5.91 7.81 -11.20
N LEU A 111 7.14 7.30 -11.23
CA LEU A 111 8.33 8.09 -10.92
C LEU A 111 8.85 8.90 -12.13
N ASP A 112 8.49 8.51 -13.37
CA ASP A 112 8.93 9.21 -14.57
C ASP A 112 7.81 10.04 -15.24
N GLY A 113 6.60 10.07 -14.65
CA GLY A 113 5.46 10.86 -15.11
C GLY A 113 4.84 10.34 -16.41
N ASP A 114 4.99 9.03 -16.74
CA ASP A 114 4.46 8.46 -17.99
C ASP A 114 3.03 7.90 -17.86
N GLY A 115 2.42 7.98 -16.65
CA GLY A 115 1.08 7.51 -16.34
C GLY A 115 1.03 6.02 -15.98
N ARG A 116 2.16 5.38 -15.69
CA ARG A 116 2.29 4.00 -15.21
C ARG A 116 3.11 3.95 -13.94
N ALA A 117 2.73 3.08 -13.05
CA ALA A 117 3.56 2.85 -11.86
C ALA A 117 4.90 2.19 -12.25
N ASP A 118 5.96 2.63 -11.57
CA ASP A 118 7.27 2.00 -11.56
C ASP A 118 7.45 1.23 -10.26
N LEU A 119 8.30 0.21 -10.25
CA LEU A 119 8.62 -0.58 -9.08
C LEU A 119 10.05 -0.38 -8.65
N VAL A 120 10.27 0.09 -7.43
CA VAL A 120 11.61 0.13 -6.83
C VAL A 120 11.82 -1.14 -6.01
N VAL A 121 12.86 -1.87 -6.35
CA VAL A 121 13.20 -3.14 -5.70
C VAL A 121 14.46 -2.96 -4.86
N GLY A 122 14.27 -3.02 -3.55
CA GLY A 122 15.35 -3.00 -2.57
C GLY A 122 16.03 -4.36 -2.43
N HIS A 123 17.26 -4.33 -1.92
CA HIS A 123 18.03 -5.54 -1.65
C HIS A 123 19.14 -5.28 -0.62
N VAL A 124 19.59 -6.34 0.03
CA VAL A 124 20.73 -6.30 0.95
C VAL A 124 22.01 -6.58 0.15
N SER A 125 22.81 -5.57 -0.08
CA SER A 125 24.13 -5.76 -0.71
C SER A 125 25.16 -4.80 -0.14
N ALA A 126 26.43 -5.14 -0.34
CA ALA A 126 27.53 -4.25 0.04
C ALA A 126 27.52 -2.92 -0.72
N THR A 127 26.89 -2.89 -1.91
CA THR A 127 26.77 -1.69 -2.73
C THR A 127 25.59 -0.82 -2.37
N ARG A 128 24.62 -1.34 -1.55
CA ARG A 128 23.43 -0.60 -1.10
C ARG A 128 22.76 0.16 -2.23
N SER A 129 22.38 -0.57 -3.26
CA SER A 129 21.71 -0.01 -4.42
C SER A 129 20.37 -0.71 -4.63
N ALA A 130 19.28 0.05 -4.71
CA ALA A 130 18.00 -0.45 -5.20
C ALA A 130 17.95 -0.41 -6.73
N VAL A 131 16.92 -0.98 -7.32
CA VAL A 131 16.67 -0.92 -8.77
C VAL A 131 15.26 -0.41 -9.00
N VAL A 132 15.14 0.70 -9.72
CA VAL A 132 13.86 1.09 -10.33
C VAL A 132 13.66 0.22 -11.56
N VAL A 133 12.54 -0.49 -11.63
CA VAL A 133 12.08 -1.25 -12.80
C VAL A 133 10.89 -0.49 -13.38
N TRP A 134 11.03 -0.05 -14.64
CA TRP A 134 10.14 0.93 -15.23
C TRP A 134 8.83 0.32 -15.73
N GLY A 135 7.73 1.01 -15.45
CA GLY A 135 6.42 0.74 -16.02
C GLY A 135 6.43 0.85 -17.54
N ALA A 136 5.69 -0.03 -18.21
CA ALA A 136 5.59 -0.02 -19.66
C ALA A 136 4.32 -0.72 -20.11
N LYS A 137 3.85 -0.38 -21.32
CA LYS A 137 2.75 -1.11 -21.93
C LYS A 137 3.08 -2.61 -22.03
N GLY A 138 2.28 -3.41 -21.30
CA GLY A 138 2.47 -4.86 -21.23
C GLY A 138 3.34 -5.32 -20.05
N GLY A 139 3.66 -4.42 -19.14
CA GLY A 139 4.26 -4.71 -17.84
C GLY A 139 5.65 -4.14 -17.64
N LEU A 140 6.19 -4.35 -16.46
CA LEU A 140 7.48 -3.84 -16.04
C LEU A 140 8.64 -4.31 -16.93
N SER A 141 9.55 -3.42 -17.27
CA SER A 141 10.69 -3.73 -18.15
C SER A 141 11.92 -2.86 -17.88
N GLY A 142 13.10 -3.41 -18.17
CA GLY A 142 14.37 -2.71 -17.96
C GLY A 142 14.66 -2.46 -16.48
N GLY A 143 15.50 -1.50 -16.19
CA GLY A 143 15.76 -1.06 -14.83
C GLY A 143 16.97 -0.14 -14.73
N THR A 144 17.00 0.64 -13.66
CA THR A 144 18.07 1.59 -13.33
C THR A 144 18.48 1.45 -11.88
N ALA A 145 19.78 1.29 -11.63
CA ALA A 145 20.29 1.24 -10.26
C ALA A 145 20.30 2.64 -9.64
N ILE A 146 19.82 2.74 -8.38
CA ILE A 146 19.81 3.96 -7.60
C ILE A 146 20.49 3.72 -6.25
N PRO A 147 21.08 4.76 -5.62
CA PRO A 147 21.87 4.61 -4.39
C PRO A 147 20.95 4.55 -3.15
N ALA A 148 20.24 3.45 -2.94
CA ALA A 148 19.36 3.24 -1.80
C ALA A 148 19.35 1.77 -1.38
N SER A 149 19.06 1.48 -0.12
CA SER A 149 18.66 0.14 0.35
C SER A 149 17.14 0.03 0.51
N THR A 150 16.52 1.10 0.97
CA THR A 150 15.08 1.23 1.20
C THR A 150 14.61 2.54 0.56
N THR A 151 13.39 2.56 0.03
CA THR A 151 12.81 3.74 -0.61
C THR A 151 11.34 3.88 -0.26
N GLN A 152 10.82 5.13 -0.32
CA GLN A 152 9.39 5.43 -0.27
C GLN A 152 9.07 6.52 -1.28
N ALA A 153 7.97 6.36 -2.02
CA ALA A 153 7.51 7.33 -2.99
C ALA A 153 6.30 8.11 -2.45
N GLY A 154 6.20 9.39 -2.78
CA GLY A 154 5.09 10.27 -2.43
C GLY A 154 5.29 11.65 -3.07
N ASP A 155 4.23 12.42 -3.23
CA ASP A 155 4.29 13.82 -3.64
C ASP A 155 4.55 14.69 -2.40
N PHE A 156 5.85 14.85 -2.05
CA PHE A 156 6.22 15.50 -0.79
C PHE A 156 6.26 17.02 -0.87
N ASP A 157 6.28 17.61 -2.06
CA ASP A 157 6.30 19.06 -2.23
C ASP A 157 5.01 19.64 -2.86
N GLY A 158 4.09 18.78 -3.28
CA GLY A 158 2.76 19.14 -3.77
C GLY A 158 2.78 19.65 -5.21
N ASP A 159 3.76 19.24 -6.02
CA ASP A 159 3.85 19.67 -7.42
C ASP A 159 3.11 18.74 -8.40
N GLY A 160 2.58 17.61 -7.90
CA GLY A 160 1.82 16.61 -8.63
C GLY A 160 2.67 15.51 -9.27
N GLU A 161 3.99 15.57 -9.15
CA GLU A 161 4.94 14.55 -9.57
C GLU A 161 5.41 13.76 -8.34
N LEU A 162 5.64 12.44 -8.47
CA LEU A 162 6.11 11.68 -7.31
C LEU A 162 7.60 11.88 -7.06
N ASP A 163 7.90 12.20 -5.81
CA ASP A 163 9.24 12.23 -5.25
C ASP A 163 9.65 10.83 -4.76
N LEU A 164 10.94 10.63 -4.53
CA LEU A 164 11.47 9.40 -3.95
C LEU A 164 12.37 9.71 -2.75
N ALA A 165 11.97 9.26 -1.57
CA ALA A 165 12.83 9.24 -0.40
C ALA A 165 13.74 8.00 -0.44
N LEU A 166 15.05 8.19 -0.38
CA LEU A 166 16.08 7.17 -0.46
C LEU A 166 16.80 7.05 0.88
N PHE A 167 16.90 5.84 1.38
CA PHE A 167 17.61 5.53 2.62
C PHE A 167 18.74 4.55 2.36
N GLN A 168 19.93 4.89 2.84
CA GLN A 168 21.07 3.98 2.83
C GLN A 168 21.45 3.68 4.27
N GLY A 169 21.24 2.46 4.73
CA GLY A 169 21.62 2.02 6.06
C GLY A 169 23.10 2.22 6.32
N GLY A 170 23.47 2.62 7.53
CA GLY A 170 24.83 2.81 7.98
C GLY A 170 25.58 1.48 8.24
N ARG A 171 26.62 1.53 9.05
CA ARG A 171 27.28 0.36 9.60
C ARG A 171 26.66 0.04 10.95
N ALA A 172 26.58 -1.25 11.31
CA ALA A 172 26.29 -1.61 12.68
C ALA A 172 27.54 -1.43 13.54
N GLN A 173 27.40 -0.81 14.71
CA GLN A 173 28.43 -0.80 15.76
C GLN A 173 27.87 -1.57 16.96
N GLY A 174 28.21 -2.85 17.06
CA GLY A 174 27.47 -3.77 17.93
C GLY A 174 26.07 -4.02 17.37
N ASP A 175 25.05 -3.71 18.16
CA ASP A 175 23.64 -3.76 17.78
C ASP A 175 23.11 -2.41 17.25
N ASP A 176 23.86 -1.34 17.45
CA ASP A 176 23.42 0.01 17.10
C ASP A 176 23.66 0.34 15.61
N PRO A 177 22.65 0.87 14.90
CA PRO A 177 22.84 1.44 13.57
C PRO A 177 23.65 2.74 13.65
N LEU A 178 24.56 2.94 12.72
CA LEU A 178 25.38 4.16 12.67
C LEU A 178 25.65 4.59 11.23
N GLY A 179 25.36 5.85 10.92
CA GLY A 179 25.72 6.48 9.67
C GLY A 179 24.73 6.22 8.53
N THR A 180 23.46 6.00 8.86
CA THR A 180 22.38 6.01 7.87
C THR A 180 22.29 7.38 7.24
N THR A 181 22.13 7.42 5.92
CA THR A 181 21.89 8.65 5.15
C THR A 181 20.55 8.58 4.47
N ALA A 182 19.86 9.72 4.41
CA ALA A 182 18.60 9.86 3.73
C ALA A 182 18.63 11.06 2.78
N THR A 183 18.03 10.89 1.60
CA THR A 183 17.96 11.92 0.57
C THR A 183 16.59 11.85 -0.10
N VAL A 184 15.95 12.98 -0.32
CA VAL A 184 14.76 13.09 -1.17
C VAL A 184 15.21 13.47 -2.57
N TRP A 185 14.78 12.73 -3.54
CA TRP A 185 14.89 13.02 -4.96
C TRP A 185 13.56 13.57 -5.46
N THR A 186 13.52 14.82 -5.91
CA THR A 186 12.30 15.40 -6.46
C THR A 186 12.03 14.90 -7.88
N GLY A 187 10.76 14.60 -8.14
CA GLY A 187 10.26 14.11 -9.43
C GLY A 187 10.25 15.17 -10.55
N PRO A 188 9.94 14.76 -11.79
CA PRO A 188 9.98 13.38 -12.23
C PRO A 188 11.41 12.85 -12.39
N LEU A 189 11.59 11.54 -12.22
CA LEU A 189 12.87 10.88 -12.47
C LEU A 189 13.03 10.55 -13.95
N THR A 190 14.22 10.74 -14.49
CA THR A 190 14.51 10.17 -15.81
C THR A 190 14.77 8.67 -15.72
N ARG A 191 14.50 7.91 -16.79
CA ARG A 191 14.81 6.47 -16.85
C ARG A 191 16.32 6.14 -16.76
N THR A 192 17.18 7.15 -16.69
CA THR A 192 18.59 6.99 -16.36
C THR A 192 18.90 7.16 -14.88
N GLY A 193 17.85 7.31 -14.03
CA GLY A 193 17.98 7.48 -12.58
C GLY A 193 18.44 8.87 -12.16
N LYS A 194 18.12 9.91 -12.95
CA LYS A 194 18.44 11.28 -12.59
C LYS A 194 17.17 12.01 -12.14
N PRO A 195 17.10 12.50 -10.88
CA PRO A 195 16.00 13.31 -10.38
C PRO A 195 16.05 14.75 -10.92
N ALA A 196 14.94 15.47 -10.79
CA ALA A 196 14.90 16.91 -11.04
C ALA A 196 15.69 17.71 -9.98
N GLY A 197 15.64 17.27 -8.73
CA GLY A 197 16.39 17.86 -7.62
C GLY A 197 16.77 16.83 -6.55
N THR A 198 17.59 17.25 -5.58
CA THR A 198 17.98 16.41 -4.44
C THR A 198 18.08 17.24 -3.18
N LYS A 199 17.63 16.69 -2.05
CA LYS A 199 17.70 17.31 -0.74
C LYS A 199 18.05 16.28 0.33
N ALA A 200 18.95 16.58 1.26
CA ALA A 200 19.19 15.72 2.42
C ALA A 200 17.97 15.73 3.35
N LEU A 201 17.58 14.56 3.84
CA LEU A 201 16.51 14.39 4.83
C LEU A 201 17.11 14.05 6.19
N ASP A 202 16.89 14.91 7.17
CA ASP A 202 17.23 14.72 8.58
C ASP A 202 18.59 14.03 8.85
N PRO A 203 19.72 14.62 8.39
CA PRO A 203 21.03 13.97 8.46
C PRO A 203 21.51 13.67 9.89
N GLU A 204 20.96 14.35 10.90
CA GLU A 204 21.29 14.13 12.30
C GLU A 204 20.36 13.12 12.98
N GLY A 205 19.04 13.20 12.75
CA GLY A 205 18.04 12.35 13.40
C GLY A 205 18.02 10.92 12.85
N LEU A 206 18.23 10.75 11.52
CA LEU A 206 18.24 9.43 10.89
C LEU A 206 19.60 8.73 10.95
N ARG A 207 20.65 9.40 11.39
CA ARG A 207 22.01 8.86 11.46
C ARG A 207 22.15 7.60 12.32
N TYR A 208 21.31 7.47 13.35
CA TYR A 208 21.38 6.42 14.37
C TYR A 208 20.23 5.41 14.29
N VAL A 209 19.58 5.31 13.16
CA VAL A 209 18.50 4.35 12.91
C VAL A 209 18.75 3.57 11.64
N ASP A 210 18.16 2.37 11.53
CA ASP A 210 18.10 1.63 10.27
C ASP A 210 16.67 1.64 9.75
N VAL A 211 16.47 2.16 8.55
CA VAL A 211 15.13 2.29 7.95
C VAL A 211 14.79 0.99 7.23
N TRP A 212 13.73 0.34 7.69
CA TRP A 212 13.30 -0.95 7.16
C TRP A 212 12.15 -0.83 6.18
N ASP A 213 11.20 0.07 6.46
CA ASP A 213 10.00 0.26 5.67
C ASP A 213 9.39 1.63 5.94
N GLY A 214 8.31 1.98 5.22
CA GLY A 214 7.53 3.19 5.43
C GLY A 214 6.21 3.16 4.68
N ALA A 215 5.41 4.19 4.93
CA ALA A 215 4.17 4.46 4.22
C ALA A 215 4.02 5.97 4.02
N THR A 216 3.26 6.37 3.01
CA THR A 216 2.98 7.77 2.66
C THR A 216 1.47 8.02 2.60
N GLY A 217 1.05 9.24 2.96
CA GLY A 217 -0.34 9.69 2.91
C GLY A 217 -0.46 11.14 3.33
N ASP A 218 -1.54 11.80 2.92
CA ASP A 218 -1.81 13.22 3.19
C ASP A 218 -2.72 13.37 4.43
N VAL A 219 -2.08 13.51 5.60
CA VAL A 219 -2.81 13.55 6.89
C VAL A 219 -3.50 14.90 7.16
N ASN A 220 -3.22 15.92 6.36
CA ASN A 220 -3.75 17.26 6.59
C ASN A 220 -4.53 17.81 5.39
N ALA A 221 -4.69 17.01 4.34
CA ALA A 221 -5.38 17.32 3.09
C ALA A 221 -4.85 18.60 2.40
N ASP A 222 -3.53 18.85 2.49
CA ASP A 222 -2.89 20.00 1.86
C ASP A 222 -2.29 19.69 0.48
N GLY A 223 -2.48 18.45 -0.01
CA GLY A 223 -2.01 17.95 -1.30
C GLY A 223 -0.55 17.53 -1.30
N ARG A 224 0.05 17.36 -0.12
CA ARG A 224 1.41 16.83 0.05
C ARG A 224 1.39 15.61 0.94
N ASP A 225 2.13 14.59 0.53
CA ASP A 225 2.25 13.38 1.33
C ASP A 225 3.16 13.60 2.54
N GLU A 226 2.75 13.10 3.69
CA GLU A 226 3.59 12.81 4.82
C GLU A 226 4.25 11.44 4.67
N LEU A 227 5.34 11.21 5.42
CA LEU A 227 6.08 9.96 5.44
C LEU A 227 6.22 9.43 6.85
N ALA A 228 5.65 8.25 7.12
CA ALA A 228 5.92 7.45 8.30
C ALA A 228 6.96 6.39 7.99
N LEU A 229 7.97 6.24 8.84
CA LEU A 229 9.06 5.27 8.68
C LEU A 229 9.08 4.29 9.84
N LYS A 230 9.17 3.00 9.52
CA LYS A 230 9.51 1.93 10.45
C LYS A 230 11.02 1.84 10.55
N VAL A 231 11.57 2.09 11.73
CA VAL A 231 13.01 2.12 11.93
C VAL A 231 13.43 1.23 13.11
N TYR A 232 14.61 0.63 12.99
CA TYR A 232 15.29 0.03 14.11
C TYR A 232 16.17 1.08 14.79
N CYS A 233 15.99 1.24 16.11
CA CYS A 233 16.62 2.31 16.90
C CYS A 233 17.81 1.83 17.75
N GLY A 234 18.19 0.53 17.64
CA GLY A 234 19.18 -0.11 18.50
C GLY A 234 18.56 -0.78 19.73
N ASP A 235 19.38 -1.60 20.45
CA ASP A 235 18.99 -2.30 21.68
C ASP A 235 17.69 -3.11 21.58
N GLY A 236 17.42 -3.73 20.42
CA GLY A 236 16.18 -4.49 20.16
C GLY A 236 14.94 -3.63 20.00
N SER A 237 15.06 -2.30 19.90
CA SER A 237 13.95 -1.37 19.89
C SER A 237 13.56 -0.94 18.48
N TYR A 238 12.25 -0.92 18.21
CA TYR A 238 11.66 -0.42 16.99
C TYR A 238 10.89 0.87 17.25
N CYS A 239 11.03 1.83 16.35
CA CYS A 239 10.43 3.16 16.48
C CYS A 239 9.72 3.54 15.18
N THR A 240 8.81 4.49 15.28
CA THR A 240 8.27 5.20 14.12
C THR A 240 8.93 6.58 14.04
N ARG A 241 9.37 6.98 12.85
CA ARG A 241 9.74 8.36 12.53
C ARG A 241 8.70 8.94 11.60
N PHE A 242 8.37 10.20 11.78
CA PHE A 242 7.38 10.90 10.99
C PHE A 242 8.00 12.15 10.37
N CYS A 243 7.79 12.34 9.07
CA CYS A 243 8.23 13.49 8.31
C CYS A 243 7.02 14.14 7.68
N VAL A 244 7.02 15.48 7.61
CA VAL A 244 5.95 16.26 7.00
C VAL A 244 6.37 16.80 5.64
N GLY A 245 5.44 16.76 4.69
CA GLY A 245 5.56 17.38 3.39
C GLY A 245 5.52 18.91 3.49
N SER A 246 6.22 19.58 2.60
CA SER A 246 6.22 21.04 2.50
C SER A 246 6.57 21.47 1.07
N PRO A 247 6.28 22.72 0.66
CA PRO A 247 6.68 23.21 -0.67
C PRO A 247 8.19 23.14 -0.98
N THR A 248 8.98 22.72 -0.01
CA THR A 248 10.42 22.49 -0.17
C THR A 248 10.79 21.01 0.01
N GLY A 249 9.82 20.10 -0.03
CA GLY A 249 9.94 18.66 0.19
C GLY A 249 9.86 18.27 1.67
N LEU A 250 10.24 17.03 1.99
CA LEU A 250 10.13 16.46 3.34
C LEU A 250 11.02 17.15 4.38
N ALA A 251 10.48 17.23 5.61
CA ALA A 251 11.21 17.62 6.80
C ALA A 251 10.76 16.76 8.00
N PRO A 252 11.62 16.51 9.01
CA PRO A 252 11.20 15.84 10.23
C PRO A 252 10.04 16.58 10.88
N ALA A 253 9.03 15.86 11.35
CA ALA A 253 7.95 16.49 12.09
C ALA A 253 8.47 17.14 13.39
N PRO A 254 8.08 18.38 13.69
CA PRO A 254 8.54 19.06 14.88
C PRO A 254 8.03 18.37 16.15
N GLY A 255 8.93 17.89 17.00
CA GLY A 255 8.75 17.54 18.40
C GLY A 255 7.49 16.73 18.74
N GLY A 256 7.28 15.56 18.12
CA GLY A 256 6.10 14.73 18.36
C GLY A 256 6.45 13.37 18.96
N THR A 257 5.57 12.84 19.80
CA THR A 257 5.49 11.40 20.06
C THR A 257 4.61 10.82 18.97
N PHE A 258 5.09 9.80 18.27
CA PHE A 258 4.33 9.07 17.26
C PHE A 258 4.04 7.66 17.77
N PRO A 259 2.96 7.00 17.28
CA PRO A 259 2.72 5.61 17.65
C PRO A 259 3.98 4.79 17.37
N GLY A 260 4.50 4.08 18.36
CA GLY A 260 5.66 3.21 18.20
C GLY A 260 5.22 1.79 17.87
N GLY A 261 6.03 1.08 17.09
CA GLY A 261 5.79 -0.33 16.83
C GLY A 261 6.82 -0.93 15.89
N GLY A 262 6.96 -2.26 15.97
CA GLY A 262 7.78 -3.06 15.04
C GLY A 262 6.95 -3.71 13.93
N GLY A 263 5.66 -3.36 13.79
CA GLY A 263 4.72 -3.91 12.81
C GLY A 263 4.61 -3.10 11.52
N GLY A 264 3.53 -3.28 10.79
CA GLY A 264 3.23 -2.58 9.54
C GLY A 264 2.81 -1.13 9.74
N LEU A 265 2.85 -0.35 8.67
CA LEU A 265 2.39 1.03 8.58
C LEU A 265 1.39 1.15 7.43
N ALA A 266 0.29 1.89 7.64
CA ALA A 266 -0.65 2.21 6.58
C ALA A 266 -1.30 3.57 6.82
N PHE A 267 -1.54 4.31 5.74
CA PHE A 267 -2.38 5.51 5.74
C PHE A 267 -3.71 5.21 5.08
N GLY A 268 -4.77 5.85 5.58
CA GLY A 268 -6.11 5.81 4.99
C GLY A 268 -7.09 6.63 5.81
N ASP A 269 -8.06 7.22 5.16
CA ASP A 269 -9.14 7.99 5.78
C ASP A 269 -10.18 7.02 6.38
N PHE A 270 -9.95 6.60 7.65
CA PHE A 270 -10.81 5.60 8.31
C PHE A 270 -12.11 6.19 8.86
N ASP A 271 -12.18 7.51 9.02
CA ASP A 271 -13.39 8.17 9.54
C ASP A 271 -14.16 8.94 8.46
N GLY A 272 -13.62 9.08 7.26
CA GLY A 272 -14.27 9.71 6.12
C GLY A 272 -14.28 11.22 6.19
N ASP A 273 -13.32 11.83 6.89
CA ASP A 273 -13.25 13.29 7.05
C ASP A 273 -12.38 13.98 5.99
N GLY A 274 -11.72 13.19 5.13
CA GLY A 274 -10.90 13.65 4.01
C GLY A 274 -9.43 13.86 4.37
N HIS A 275 -8.99 13.42 5.55
CA HIS A 275 -7.61 13.42 5.99
C HIS A 275 -7.15 11.98 6.21
N ASP A 276 -5.97 11.61 5.72
CA ASP A 276 -5.47 10.28 6.00
C ASP A 276 -5.10 10.11 7.49
N ASP A 277 -5.57 9.03 8.09
CA ASP A 277 -5.17 8.56 9.41
C ASP A 277 -3.94 7.66 9.29
N LEU A 278 -3.12 7.59 10.33
CA LEU A 278 -1.96 6.69 10.39
C LEU A 278 -2.23 5.49 11.30
N ALA A 279 -2.30 4.30 10.72
CA ALA A 279 -2.30 3.03 11.44
C ALA A 279 -0.86 2.51 11.62
N VAL A 280 -0.46 2.23 12.85
CA VAL A 280 0.86 1.70 13.22
C VAL A 280 0.68 0.39 13.97
N GLY A 281 1.16 -0.70 13.39
CA GLY A 281 1.23 -2.00 14.04
C GLY A 281 2.34 -2.07 15.08
N ASN A 282 2.05 -2.67 16.22
CA ASN A 282 3.01 -3.02 17.25
C ASN A 282 2.98 -4.53 17.46
N ALA A 283 3.70 -5.26 16.61
CA ALA A 283 3.71 -6.72 16.62
C ALA A 283 4.17 -7.31 17.97
N PRO A 284 5.21 -6.79 18.65
CA PRO A 284 5.60 -7.27 19.97
C PRO A 284 4.52 -7.10 21.06
N ASP A 285 3.58 -6.18 20.87
CA ASP A 285 2.48 -5.86 21.82
C ASP A 285 1.11 -6.27 21.25
N SER A 286 1.11 -7.10 20.20
CA SER A 286 -0.08 -7.61 19.49
C SER A 286 -1.19 -6.55 19.36
N SER A 287 -0.85 -5.38 18.79
CA SER A 287 -1.78 -4.26 18.70
C SER A 287 -1.55 -3.38 17.47
N VAL A 288 -2.59 -2.62 17.12
CA VAL A 288 -2.52 -1.51 16.16
C VAL A 288 -2.95 -0.23 16.86
N THR A 289 -2.21 0.85 16.66
CA THR A 289 -2.57 2.19 17.12
C THR A 289 -2.87 3.06 15.91
N VAL A 290 -4.02 3.75 15.93
CA VAL A 290 -4.43 4.70 14.89
C VAL A 290 -4.35 6.11 15.44
N ALA A 291 -3.59 6.96 14.75
CA ALA A 291 -3.51 8.40 14.98
C ALA A 291 -4.31 9.10 13.88
N VAL A 292 -5.36 9.82 14.29
CA VAL A 292 -6.30 10.46 13.36
C VAL A 292 -5.65 11.68 12.70
N GLY A 293 -5.87 11.84 11.39
CA GLY A 293 -5.48 13.00 10.61
C GLY A 293 -6.35 14.23 10.94
N SER A 294 -5.89 15.41 10.58
CA SER A 294 -6.64 16.66 10.72
C SER A 294 -5.96 17.79 9.93
N PRO A 295 -6.62 18.94 9.68
CA PRO A 295 -5.98 20.09 9.03
C PRO A 295 -4.69 20.61 9.69
N SER A 296 -4.38 20.16 10.90
CA SER A 296 -3.16 20.50 11.63
C SER A 296 -2.14 19.36 11.70
N GLY A 297 -2.35 18.29 10.95
CA GLY A 297 -1.57 17.05 10.98
C GLY A 297 -2.17 16.01 11.94
N LEU A 298 -1.38 15.01 12.34
CA LEU A 298 -1.85 13.94 13.23
C LEU A 298 -2.29 14.47 14.59
N ALA A 299 -3.41 13.96 15.06
CA ALA A 299 -4.01 14.31 16.33
C ALA A 299 -3.09 13.93 17.52
N PRO A 300 -3.22 14.64 18.68
CA PRO A 300 -2.39 14.37 19.86
C PRO A 300 -2.55 12.94 20.38
N SER A 301 -1.49 12.38 20.97
CA SER A 301 -1.44 10.99 21.47
C SER A 301 -2.55 10.62 22.47
N ALA A 302 -3.14 11.59 23.14
CA ALA A 302 -4.26 11.36 24.06
C ALA A 302 -5.56 10.91 23.36
N THR A 303 -5.66 11.09 22.05
CA THR A 303 -6.83 10.71 21.23
C THR A 303 -6.60 9.51 20.35
N TRP A 304 -5.41 8.92 20.36
CA TRP A 304 -5.13 7.74 19.55
C TRP A 304 -5.98 6.55 19.97
N GLN A 305 -6.41 5.78 18.97
CA GLN A 305 -7.22 4.60 19.18
C GLN A 305 -6.33 3.35 19.11
N ARG A 306 -6.50 2.44 20.06
CA ARG A 306 -5.75 1.17 20.10
C ARG A 306 -6.70 -0.01 19.86
N TYR A 307 -6.29 -0.89 18.95
CA TYR A 307 -7.02 -2.10 18.56
C TYR A 307 -6.18 -3.33 18.86
N THR A 308 -6.84 -4.38 19.33
CA THR A 308 -6.29 -5.72 19.57
C THR A 308 -7.39 -6.74 19.24
N GLN A 309 -7.10 -8.02 19.29
CA GLN A 309 -8.12 -9.06 19.16
C GLN A 309 -9.13 -9.06 20.32
N ASP A 310 -8.83 -8.43 21.47
CA ASP A 310 -9.81 -8.18 22.55
C ASP A 310 -10.72 -6.95 22.28
N THR A 311 -10.51 -6.19 21.21
CA THR A 311 -11.41 -5.10 20.84
C THR A 311 -12.79 -5.66 20.52
N PRO A 312 -13.89 -5.11 21.15
CA PRO A 312 -15.22 -5.67 20.98
C PRO A 312 -15.61 -5.85 19.50
N GLY A 313 -15.90 -7.09 19.12
CA GLY A 313 -16.31 -7.48 17.77
C GLY A 313 -15.17 -7.92 16.84
N VAL A 314 -13.92 -7.72 17.19
CA VAL A 314 -12.78 -8.31 16.48
C VAL A 314 -12.74 -9.81 16.82
N PRO A 315 -12.63 -10.70 15.82
CA PRO A 315 -12.51 -12.13 16.05
C PRO A 315 -11.17 -12.49 16.70
N GLY A 316 -11.13 -13.61 17.43
CA GLY A 316 -9.93 -14.08 18.15
C GLY A 316 -9.94 -13.71 19.62
N ALA A 317 -8.80 -13.77 20.24
CA ALA A 317 -8.51 -13.35 21.60
C ALA A 317 -7.06 -12.86 21.65
N TYR A 318 -6.77 -11.84 22.44
CA TYR A 318 -5.44 -11.26 22.55
C TYR A 318 -4.45 -12.28 23.17
N GLU A 319 -3.37 -12.53 22.47
CA GLU A 319 -2.18 -13.23 22.94
C GLU A 319 -0.91 -12.48 22.50
N ASP A 320 0.10 -12.42 23.37
CA ASP A 320 1.34 -11.67 23.07
C ASP A 320 2.10 -12.21 21.85
N VAL A 321 1.91 -13.49 21.53
CA VAL A 321 2.66 -14.20 20.47
C VAL A 321 1.94 -14.20 19.13
N ASP A 322 0.72 -13.65 19.03
CA ASP A 322 -0.05 -13.58 17.78
C ASP A 322 0.52 -12.58 16.80
N PHE A 323 1.25 -11.59 17.33
CA PHE A 323 1.82 -10.50 16.55
C PHE A 323 0.77 -9.74 15.73
N PHE A 324 -0.42 -9.50 16.30
CA PHE A 324 -1.46 -8.67 15.67
C PHE A 324 -0.89 -7.29 15.33
N GLY A 325 -1.00 -6.88 14.07
CA GLY A 325 -0.35 -5.67 13.55
C GLY A 325 1.06 -5.89 12.98
N ALA A 326 1.53 -7.14 12.86
CA ALA A 326 2.79 -7.42 12.17
C ALA A 326 2.81 -6.86 10.74
N SER A 327 1.67 -6.92 10.07
CA SER A 327 1.41 -6.24 8.80
C SER A 327 0.03 -5.55 8.86
N VAL A 328 -0.10 -4.41 8.17
CA VAL A 328 -1.36 -3.69 8.02
C VAL A 328 -1.49 -3.15 6.60
N ALA A 329 -2.73 -3.02 6.11
CA ALA A 329 -3.02 -2.37 4.84
C ALA A 329 -4.37 -1.66 4.90
N ALA A 330 -4.46 -0.48 4.31
CA ALA A 330 -5.68 0.33 4.24
C ALA A 330 -6.26 0.31 2.81
N GLY A 331 -7.60 0.33 2.70
CA GLY A 331 -8.33 0.41 1.44
C GLY A 331 -9.83 0.23 1.65
N ASP A 332 -10.65 0.79 0.78
CA ASP A 332 -12.12 0.70 0.84
C ASP A 332 -12.59 -0.66 0.30
N ILE A 333 -12.83 -1.62 1.21
CA ILE A 333 -13.23 -2.99 0.89
C ILE A 333 -14.71 -3.06 0.50
N ASN A 334 -15.53 -2.22 1.14
CA ASN A 334 -17.00 -2.30 1.06
C ASN A 334 -17.63 -1.23 0.16
N GLY A 335 -16.84 -0.24 -0.32
CA GLY A 335 -17.27 0.82 -1.24
C GLY A 335 -18.09 1.92 -0.55
N ASP A 336 -17.89 2.12 0.76
CA ASP A 336 -18.62 3.14 1.53
C ASP A 336 -17.93 4.50 1.55
N GLY A 337 -16.75 4.60 0.91
CA GLY A 337 -15.95 5.81 0.79
C GLY A 337 -15.02 6.05 1.98
N ARG A 338 -14.86 5.10 2.89
CA ARG A 338 -13.89 5.09 3.98
C ARG A 338 -12.88 3.99 3.78
N ALA A 339 -11.68 4.23 4.25
CA ALA A 339 -10.70 3.14 4.30
C ALA A 339 -11.08 2.14 5.40
N ASP A 340 -10.92 0.86 5.09
CA ASP A 340 -10.93 -0.27 6.02
C ASP A 340 -9.49 -0.69 6.29
N LEU A 341 -9.26 -1.48 7.34
CA LEU A 341 -7.92 -1.94 7.72
C LEU A 341 -7.86 -3.46 7.76
N ALA A 342 -6.99 -4.06 6.94
CA ALA A 342 -6.57 -5.44 7.10
C ALA A 342 -5.37 -5.50 8.05
N VAL A 343 -5.41 -6.42 9.01
CA VAL A 343 -4.40 -6.60 10.06
C VAL A 343 -3.95 -8.05 10.08
N GLY A 344 -2.67 -8.29 9.85
CA GLY A 344 -2.08 -9.63 9.96
C GLY A 344 -1.60 -9.94 11.37
N ALA A 345 -1.92 -11.16 11.83
CA ALA A 345 -1.44 -11.76 13.07
C ALA A 345 -0.83 -13.13 12.75
N PRO A 346 0.42 -13.16 12.23
CA PRO A 346 1.04 -14.39 11.72
C PRO A 346 1.43 -15.39 12.81
N GLY A 347 1.36 -15.02 14.07
CA GLY A 347 1.61 -15.88 15.22
C GLY A 347 0.37 -16.61 15.74
N GLU A 348 -0.83 -16.25 15.28
CA GLU A 348 -2.08 -16.83 15.74
C GLU A 348 -2.09 -18.35 15.70
N GLU A 349 -2.55 -18.97 16.81
CA GLU A 349 -2.73 -20.41 16.93
C GLU A 349 -4.12 -20.83 16.42
N LEU A 350 -4.19 -21.81 15.55
CA LEU A 350 -5.45 -22.37 15.05
C LEU A 350 -5.67 -23.80 15.60
N GLY A 351 -6.11 -23.90 16.84
CA GLY A 351 -6.35 -25.17 17.52
C GLY A 351 -5.06 -25.83 18.02
N TYR A 352 -4.35 -26.60 17.22
CA TYR A 352 -3.02 -27.19 17.54
C TYR A 352 -1.94 -26.73 16.57
N ASP A 353 -2.27 -25.79 15.69
CA ASP A 353 -1.36 -25.31 14.66
C ASP A 353 -0.76 -23.96 15.09
N ASP A 354 0.26 -24.00 15.98
CA ASP A 354 0.95 -22.83 16.50
C ASP A 354 1.52 -21.97 15.36
N GLY A 355 1.20 -20.68 15.34
CA GLY A 355 1.71 -19.74 14.35
C GLY A 355 1.22 -20.03 12.94
N ALA A 356 0.04 -20.63 12.79
CA ALA A 356 -0.59 -20.79 11.48
C ALA A 356 -1.00 -19.45 10.88
N GLY A 357 -1.46 -18.52 11.72
CA GLY A 357 -1.72 -17.13 11.40
C GLY A 357 -3.14 -16.83 10.90
N ILE A 358 -3.52 -15.56 11.04
CA ILE A 358 -4.83 -15.00 10.70
C ILE A 358 -4.69 -13.60 10.09
N VAL A 359 -5.69 -13.16 9.34
CA VAL A 359 -5.89 -11.76 8.94
C VAL A 359 -7.25 -11.32 9.43
N ASP A 360 -7.27 -10.26 10.25
CA ASP A 360 -8.47 -9.57 10.66
C ASP A 360 -8.74 -8.36 9.78
N VAL A 361 -10.02 -8.06 9.51
CA VAL A 361 -10.46 -6.89 8.75
C VAL A 361 -11.36 -6.06 9.65
N LEU A 362 -10.95 -4.81 9.92
CA LEU A 362 -11.71 -3.82 10.66
C LEU A 362 -12.28 -2.79 9.67
N TYR A 363 -13.52 -2.37 9.88
CA TYR A 363 -14.21 -1.45 8.97
C TYR A 363 -14.15 -0.01 9.45
N GLY A 364 -13.99 0.93 8.49
CA GLY A 364 -14.08 2.37 8.72
C GLY A 364 -15.51 2.81 9.07
N THR A 365 -15.63 3.80 9.92
CA THR A 365 -16.90 4.43 10.31
C THR A 365 -16.71 5.93 10.47
N GLY A 366 -17.75 6.74 10.56
CA GLY A 366 -17.62 8.18 10.80
C GLY A 366 -16.96 8.58 12.13
N THR A 367 -16.30 7.64 12.83
CA THR A 367 -15.55 7.88 14.09
C THR A 367 -14.26 7.07 14.14
N GLY A 368 -13.77 6.61 12.99
CA GLY A 368 -12.60 5.73 12.85
C GLY A 368 -12.98 4.25 12.75
N LEU A 369 -12.02 3.37 12.93
CA LEU A 369 -12.19 1.92 12.78
C LEU A 369 -13.11 1.31 13.87
N THR A 370 -13.78 0.22 13.51
CA THR A 370 -14.62 -0.55 14.45
C THR A 370 -14.35 -2.03 14.33
N GLY A 371 -14.48 -2.76 15.47
CA GLY A 371 -14.56 -4.20 15.47
C GLY A 371 -15.96 -4.73 15.14
N THR A 372 -17.00 -3.87 15.15
CA THR A 372 -18.35 -4.30 14.82
C THR A 372 -18.44 -4.72 13.36
N GLY A 373 -18.74 -6.01 13.13
CA GLY A 373 -18.77 -6.59 11.79
C GLY A 373 -17.39 -6.98 11.25
N ALA A 374 -16.33 -6.87 12.06
CA ALA A 374 -15.00 -7.32 11.68
C ALA A 374 -15.02 -8.78 11.19
N GLN A 375 -14.16 -9.09 10.23
CA GLN A 375 -14.03 -10.41 9.63
C GLN A 375 -12.65 -10.97 9.92
N ALA A 376 -12.55 -12.29 9.98
CA ALA A 376 -11.27 -12.99 10.10
C ALA A 376 -11.12 -14.05 9.03
N PHE A 377 -9.90 -14.16 8.49
CA PHE A 377 -9.56 -15.11 7.44
C PHE A 377 -8.31 -15.90 7.81
N THR A 378 -8.40 -17.20 7.63
CA THR A 378 -7.28 -18.14 7.77
C THR A 378 -7.24 -19.06 6.54
N GLN A 379 -6.20 -19.86 6.41
CA GLN A 379 -6.15 -20.89 5.37
C GLN A 379 -7.24 -21.97 5.55
N ASN A 380 -7.83 -22.10 6.76
CA ASN A 380 -8.95 -23.00 7.05
C ASN A 380 -10.34 -22.36 6.83
N THR A 381 -10.41 -21.07 6.46
CA THR A 381 -11.68 -20.40 6.16
C THR A 381 -12.34 -21.05 4.95
N ALA A 382 -13.64 -21.39 5.05
CA ALA A 382 -14.38 -22.02 3.96
C ALA A 382 -14.29 -21.22 2.66
N GLY A 383 -13.84 -21.85 1.59
CA GLY A 383 -13.62 -21.23 0.27
C GLY A 383 -12.22 -20.69 0.06
N VAL A 384 -11.39 -20.56 1.08
CA VAL A 384 -9.95 -20.25 0.95
C VAL A 384 -9.22 -21.53 0.55
N PRO A 385 -8.43 -21.54 -0.54
CA PRO A 385 -7.68 -22.74 -0.95
C PRO A 385 -6.51 -23.03 0.01
N GLY A 386 -6.25 -24.30 0.29
CA GLY A 386 -5.16 -24.74 1.17
C GLY A 386 -5.66 -25.28 2.50
N ALA A 387 -4.79 -25.37 3.47
CA ALA A 387 -5.05 -25.71 4.87
C ALA A 387 -3.96 -25.07 5.71
N ALA A 388 -4.31 -24.61 6.90
CA ALA A 388 -3.36 -24.09 7.87
C ALA A 388 -2.43 -25.21 8.36
N GLU A 389 -1.15 -24.92 8.46
CA GLU A 389 -0.12 -25.79 9.04
C GLU A 389 0.67 -25.00 10.11
N PRO A 390 1.25 -25.69 11.10
CA PRO A 390 2.05 -25.01 12.12
C PRO A 390 3.20 -24.19 11.52
N GLY A 391 3.23 -22.91 11.87
CA GLY A 391 4.30 -22.00 11.49
C GLY A 391 4.20 -21.40 10.09
N ASP A 392 3.11 -21.57 9.36
CA ASP A 392 2.91 -20.96 8.04
C ASP A 392 2.95 -19.44 8.06
N GLY A 393 2.37 -18.85 9.13
CA GLY A 393 2.36 -17.40 9.37
C GLY A 393 1.49 -16.67 8.35
N PHE A 394 0.28 -17.13 8.09
CA PHE A 394 -0.71 -16.43 7.26
C PHE A 394 -0.97 -15.03 7.81
N GLY A 395 -1.00 -14.01 6.95
CA GLY A 395 -1.04 -12.62 7.38
C GLY A 395 0.33 -12.01 7.65
N GLY A 396 1.44 -12.68 7.30
CA GLY A 396 2.78 -12.13 7.42
C GLY A 396 3.01 -10.86 6.60
N ALA A 397 2.33 -10.73 5.48
CA ALA A 397 2.15 -9.48 4.73
C ALA A 397 0.73 -9.42 4.17
N VAL A 398 0.15 -8.22 4.14
CA VAL A 398 -1.18 -7.95 3.59
C VAL A 398 -1.17 -6.72 2.68
N ARG A 399 -2.09 -6.68 1.68
CA ARG A 399 -2.38 -5.51 0.84
C ARG A 399 -3.87 -5.47 0.52
N LEU A 400 -4.38 -4.25 0.35
CA LEU A 400 -5.73 -3.96 -0.13
C LEU A 400 -5.63 -3.20 -1.45
N LEU A 401 -6.11 -3.80 -2.54
CA LEU A 401 -5.98 -3.30 -3.90
C LEU A 401 -7.24 -3.64 -4.71
N ASP A 402 -7.74 -2.72 -5.52
CA ASP A 402 -8.83 -3.03 -6.48
C ASP A 402 -8.25 -3.74 -7.71
N LEU A 403 -7.95 -5.02 -7.55
CA LEU A 403 -7.32 -5.87 -8.57
C LEU A 403 -8.21 -6.18 -9.77
N ASN A 404 -9.50 -5.85 -9.67
CA ASN A 404 -10.49 -6.17 -10.70
C ASN A 404 -11.28 -4.96 -11.22
N GLY A 405 -10.98 -3.75 -10.74
CA GLY A 405 -11.55 -2.49 -11.21
C GLY A 405 -13.04 -2.32 -10.86
N ASN A 406 -13.50 -2.98 -9.79
CA ASN A 406 -14.92 -2.95 -9.40
C ASN A 406 -15.25 -1.91 -8.31
N GLY A 407 -14.26 -1.14 -7.85
CA GLY A 407 -14.39 -0.11 -6.83
C GLY A 407 -14.35 -0.64 -5.39
N TYR A 408 -13.99 -1.90 -5.18
CA TYR A 408 -13.84 -2.55 -3.86
C TYR A 408 -12.44 -3.11 -3.73
N ALA A 409 -11.73 -2.77 -2.67
CA ALA A 409 -10.39 -3.29 -2.46
C ALA A 409 -10.42 -4.80 -2.17
N ASP A 410 -9.70 -5.59 -2.96
CA ASP A 410 -9.48 -7.02 -2.76
C ASP A 410 -8.35 -7.21 -1.73
N LEU A 411 -8.45 -8.23 -0.88
CA LEU A 411 -7.42 -8.58 0.10
C LEU A 411 -6.38 -9.51 -0.53
N ALA A 412 -5.13 -9.12 -0.54
CA ALA A 412 -3.98 -10.00 -0.73
C ALA A 412 -3.34 -10.30 0.64
N ALA A 413 -3.16 -11.59 0.96
CA ALA A 413 -2.53 -12.05 2.20
C ALA A 413 -1.48 -13.11 1.90
N SER A 414 -0.38 -13.12 2.62
CA SER A 414 0.73 -14.04 2.41
C SER A 414 0.97 -14.97 3.59
N ALA A 415 1.55 -16.14 3.29
CA ALA A 415 2.18 -17.05 4.22
C ALA A 415 3.58 -17.41 3.67
N ALA A 416 4.59 -16.61 4.02
CA ALA A 416 5.92 -16.77 3.45
C ALA A 416 6.64 -18.04 3.91
N ARG A 417 6.15 -18.70 4.96
CA ARG A 417 6.70 -19.95 5.49
C ARG A 417 5.98 -21.19 4.97
N GLU A 418 4.84 -21.02 4.28
CA GLU A 418 4.04 -22.07 3.65
C GLU A 418 4.90 -23.08 2.87
N ASN A 419 4.59 -24.37 2.96
CA ASN A 419 5.27 -25.44 2.24
C ASN A 419 6.79 -25.43 2.45
N SER A 420 7.24 -25.46 3.70
CA SER A 420 8.69 -25.45 4.06
C SER A 420 9.42 -24.19 3.55
N ARG A 421 8.80 -23.03 3.70
CA ARG A 421 9.29 -21.71 3.29
C ARG A 421 9.33 -21.51 1.75
N ALA A 422 8.57 -22.27 0.99
CA ALA A 422 8.34 -21.93 -0.41
C ALA A 422 7.55 -20.63 -0.52
N GLY A 423 6.56 -20.47 0.34
CA GLY A 423 5.68 -19.33 0.45
C GLY A 423 4.53 -19.33 -0.56
N ALA A 424 3.44 -18.70 -0.18
CA ALA A 424 2.26 -18.50 -1.02
C ALA A 424 1.54 -17.18 -0.70
N VAL A 425 0.72 -16.73 -1.64
CA VAL A 425 -0.11 -15.53 -1.52
C VAL A 425 -1.53 -15.88 -1.96
N TRP A 426 -2.50 -15.42 -1.19
CA TRP A 426 -3.93 -15.52 -1.47
C TRP A 426 -4.47 -14.16 -1.88
N SER A 427 -5.44 -14.15 -2.79
CA SER A 427 -6.25 -13.00 -3.14
C SER A 427 -7.71 -13.34 -2.90
N LEU A 428 -8.38 -12.54 -2.08
CA LEU A 428 -9.80 -12.63 -1.73
C LEU A 428 -10.50 -11.36 -2.20
N ARG A 429 -11.81 -11.46 -2.52
CA ARG A 429 -12.54 -10.38 -3.18
C ARG A 429 -13.19 -9.42 -2.19
N GLY A 430 -13.00 -8.10 -2.44
CA GLY A 430 -13.83 -7.05 -1.84
C GLY A 430 -15.23 -6.99 -2.46
N ARG A 431 -16.24 -6.70 -1.64
CA ARG A 431 -17.66 -6.57 -2.00
C ARG A 431 -18.35 -5.59 -1.04
N PRO A 432 -19.55 -5.08 -1.38
CA PRO A 432 -20.35 -4.27 -0.45
C PRO A 432 -20.63 -4.92 0.92
N THR A 433 -20.45 -6.23 1.02
CA THR A 433 -20.63 -7.00 2.27
C THR A 433 -19.33 -7.30 2.99
N GLY A 434 -18.23 -6.73 2.55
CA GLY A 434 -16.88 -7.02 3.04
C GLY A 434 -16.12 -8.01 2.16
N VAL A 435 -15.07 -8.61 2.70
CA VAL A 435 -14.25 -9.61 2.00
C VAL A 435 -15.02 -10.92 1.86
N VAL A 436 -14.97 -11.53 0.67
CA VAL A 436 -15.61 -12.82 0.38
C VAL A 436 -14.61 -13.81 -0.24
N THR A 437 -14.92 -15.11 -0.11
CA THR A 437 -14.05 -16.21 -0.57
C THR A 437 -14.51 -16.88 -1.86
N ASP A 438 -15.57 -16.36 -2.49
CA ASP A 438 -16.23 -16.99 -3.66
C ASP A 438 -15.33 -17.11 -4.90
N ALA A 439 -14.26 -16.33 -4.98
CA ALA A 439 -13.26 -16.39 -6.03
C ALA A 439 -11.84 -16.31 -5.45
N ALA A 440 -11.65 -16.90 -4.26
CA ALA A 440 -10.33 -16.95 -3.65
C ALA A 440 -9.33 -17.66 -4.55
N PHE A 441 -8.16 -17.06 -4.71
CA PHE A 441 -7.09 -17.52 -5.60
C PHE A 441 -5.78 -17.59 -4.81
N VAL A 442 -5.06 -18.71 -4.93
CA VAL A 442 -3.75 -18.89 -4.32
C VAL A 442 -2.67 -19.13 -5.36
N PHE A 443 -1.52 -18.53 -5.15
CA PHE A 443 -0.36 -18.72 -6.02
C PHE A 443 0.95 -18.64 -5.21
N GLY A 444 1.99 -19.27 -5.76
CA GLY A 444 3.33 -19.24 -5.20
C GLY A 444 4.37 -19.37 -6.31
N GLY A 445 5.65 -19.30 -5.99
CA GLY A 445 6.72 -19.30 -6.98
C GLY A 445 6.61 -20.41 -8.01
N LYS A 446 6.24 -21.64 -7.58
CA LYS A 446 6.05 -22.78 -8.49
C LYS A 446 4.95 -22.55 -9.52
N SER A 447 3.79 -22.03 -9.10
CA SER A 447 2.63 -21.83 -9.99
C SER A 447 2.84 -20.72 -11.02
N VAL A 448 3.74 -19.76 -10.70
CA VAL A 448 4.12 -18.67 -11.62
C VAL A 448 5.41 -18.95 -12.39
N GLY A 449 5.96 -20.16 -12.29
CA GLY A 449 7.16 -20.57 -13.05
C GLY A 449 8.46 -19.94 -12.56
N ALA A 450 8.53 -19.55 -11.29
CA ALA A 450 9.71 -18.97 -10.65
C ALA A 450 10.40 -19.99 -9.70
N PRO A 451 11.64 -19.77 -9.27
CA PRO A 451 12.27 -20.57 -8.22
C PRO A 451 11.44 -20.53 -6.94
N TYR A 452 11.12 -21.69 -6.35
CA TYR A 452 10.17 -21.73 -5.24
C TYR A 452 10.72 -22.38 -3.96
N ALA A 453 11.71 -23.26 -4.07
CA ALA A 453 12.22 -23.95 -2.89
C ALA A 453 12.86 -22.97 -1.91
N LYS A 454 12.31 -22.86 -0.69
CA LYS A 454 12.73 -21.94 0.37
C LYS A 454 12.83 -20.48 -0.11
N ALA A 455 11.96 -20.07 -1.01
CA ALA A 455 11.99 -18.75 -1.62
C ALA A 455 11.45 -17.65 -0.71
N ALA A 456 10.67 -18.03 0.32
CA ALA A 456 9.90 -17.12 1.17
C ALA A 456 9.03 -16.17 0.32
N PHE A 457 8.33 -16.75 -0.68
CA PHE A 457 7.46 -16.01 -1.59
C PHE A 457 6.32 -15.36 -0.80
N GLY A 458 6.13 -14.05 -0.97
CA GLY A 458 5.18 -13.27 -0.18
C GLY A 458 5.78 -12.69 1.11
N SER A 459 7.11 -12.70 1.29
CA SER A 459 7.74 -11.98 2.41
C SER A 459 7.48 -10.48 2.34
N GLU A 460 7.23 -9.96 1.15
CA GLU A 460 6.91 -8.57 0.87
C GLU A 460 5.80 -8.55 -0.18
N LEU A 461 4.77 -7.71 0.05
CA LEU A 461 3.70 -7.39 -0.88
C LEU A 461 3.66 -5.88 -1.11
N ASN A 462 3.42 -5.49 -2.39
CA ASN A 462 3.27 -4.07 -2.71
C ASN A 462 2.37 -3.86 -3.93
#